data_ea8055c9871bf1b32a5c2be1f0cd8ac1
#
_entry.id   ea8055c9871bf1b32a5c2be1f0cd8ac1
#
_cell.length_a   1.000
_cell.length_b   1.000
_cell.length_c   1.000
_cell.angle_alpha   90.00
_cell.angle_beta   90.00
_cell.angle_gamma   90.00
#
_symmetry.space_group_name_H-M   'P 1'
#
loop_
_entity.id
_entity.type
_entity.pdbx_description
1 polymer ?
#
loop_
_entity_poly.entity_id
_entity_poly.type
_entity_poly.pdbx_seq_one_letter_code
_entity_poly.pdbx_strand_id
1 'polypeptide(L)'
;VMTRKDDTFIPLKDRSKISNKRNADLFVSIHANAAKRKSAHGIETYFLGTSHNERALETAARENGELVKSVKDNQVQQILASLITTTKINDSSRLAGRVQDNLFKSSKKKYRGLKNLGVKEGPFYVLHGADMPSILVEVGFLTHRKEARMLSQPDYLYRLASSIAEGIHKYLQ
;
A
#
# COMPACT_ATOMS: atom_id res chain seq x y z
N VAL A 1 -5.20 8.75 -12.99
CA VAL A 1 -4.23 8.26 -14.01
C VAL A 1 -3.61 6.97 -13.52
N MET A 2 -3.47 5.96 -14.40
CA MET A 2 -2.73 4.72 -14.09
C MET A 2 -1.28 4.89 -14.50
N THR A 3 -0.34 4.41 -13.68
CA THR A 3 1.09 4.43 -14.03
C THR A 3 1.43 3.45 -15.15
N ARG A 4 0.68 2.35 -15.26
CA ARG A 4 0.77 1.36 -16.35
C ARG A 4 -0.63 0.81 -16.69
N LYS A 5 -0.80 0.28 -17.91
CA LYS A 5 -2.08 -0.27 -18.40
C LYS A 5 -2.01 -1.77 -18.72
N ASP A 6 -0.82 -2.33 -18.67
CA ASP A 6 -0.52 -3.72 -18.97
C ASP A 6 0.54 -4.26 -18.00
N ASP A 7 1.12 -5.42 -18.26
CA ASP A 7 2.15 -6.05 -17.43
C ASP A 7 3.57 -5.50 -17.67
N THR A 8 3.69 -4.29 -18.20
CA THR A 8 4.98 -3.62 -18.35
C THR A 8 5.58 -3.27 -16.98
N PHE A 9 6.82 -3.68 -16.74
CA PHE A 9 7.53 -3.31 -15.52
C PHE A 9 7.91 -1.84 -15.53
N ILE A 10 7.54 -1.10 -14.49
CA ILE A 10 7.98 0.28 -14.24
C ILE A 10 8.75 0.30 -12.92
N PRO A 11 10.01 0.75 -12.91
CA PRO A 11 10.79 0.89 -11.67
C PRO A 11 10.07 1.71 -10.62
N LEU A 12 10.22 1.35 -9.34
CA LEU A 12 9.48 1.99 -8.23
C LEU A 12 9.65 3.52 -8.22
N LYS A 13 10.88 3.98 -8.43
CA LYS A 13 11.20 5.42 -8.51
C LYS A 13 10.46 6.15 -9.65
N ASP A 14 10.18 5.47 -10.74
CA ASP A 14 9.55 6.10 -11.90
C ASP A 14 8.03 6.18 -11.75
N ARG A 15 7.42 5.31 -10.92
CA ARG A 15 6.00 5.38 -10.60
C ARG A 15 5.63 6.67 -9.87
N SER A 16 6.40 7.06 -8.85
CA SER A 16 6.19 8.33 -8.13
C SER A 16 6.50 9.54 -9.02
N LYS A 17 7.52 9.47 -9.89
CA LYS A 17 7.79 10.54 -10.87
C LYS A 17 6.65 10.76 -11.86
N ILE A 18 5.93 9.71 -12.27
CA ILE A 18 4.75 9.84 -13.15
C ILE A 18 3.67 10.65 -12.44
N SER A 19 3.39 10.39 -11.15
CA SER A 19 2.41 11.15 -10.38
C SER A 19 2.82 12.62 -10.21
N ASN A 20 4.09 12.88 -9.88
CA ASN A 20 4.62 14.25 -9.72
C ASN A 20 4.51 15.06 -11.02
N LYS A 21 4.93 14.47 -12.16
CA LYS A 21 4.79 15.10 -13.49
C LYS A 21 3.36 15.40 -13.90
N ARG A 22 2.39 14.73 -13.33
CA ARG A 22 0.95 14.92 -13.57
C ARG A 22 0.30 15.85 -12.57
N ASN A 23 1.07 16.41 -11.61
CA ASN A 23 0.57 17.20 -10.49
C ASN A 23 -0.63 16.49 -9.82
N ALA A 24 -0.46 15.17 -9.55
CA ALA A 24 -1.52 14.38 -8.95
C ALA A 24 -1.75 14.80 -7.49
N ASP A 25 -3.01 14.84 -7.07
CA ASP A 25 -3.39 15.18 -5.68
C ASP A 25 -3.07 14.06 -4.70
N LEU A 26 -3.09 12.81 -5.17
CA LEU A 26 -2.86 11.61 -4.37
C LEU A 26 -2.08 10.57 -5.17
N PHE A 27 -1.28 9.75 -4.46
CA PHE A 27 -0.64 8.58 -5.02
C PHE A 27 -1.07 7.32 -4.26
N VAL A 28 -1.67 6.34 -4.96
CA VAL A 28 -2.14 5.08 -4.38
C VAL A 28 -1.50 3.90 -5.11
N SER A 29 -0.68 3.14 -4.39
CA SER A 29 -0.07 1.90 -4.86
C SER A 29 -0.91 0.71 -4.36
N ILE A 30 -1.36 -0.17 -5.27
CA ILE A 30 -2.21 -1.32 -4.93
C ILE A 30 -1.41 -2.60 -5.15
N HIS A 31 -1.33 -3.42 -4.12
CA HIS A 31 -0.54 -4.65 -4.07
C HIS A 31 -1.36 -5.83 -3.54
N ALA A 32 -0.92 -7.04 -3.87
CA ALA A 32 -1.37 -8.27 -3.26
C ALA A 32 -0.20 -8.90 -2.50
N ASN A 33 -0.32 -8.96 -1.20
CA ASN A 33 0.72 -9.35 -0.26
C ASN A 33 1.14 -10.83 -0.40
N ALA A 34 2.29 -11.15 0.13
CA ALA A 34 2.76 -12.52 0.33
C ALA A 34 3.40 -12.66 1.71
N ALA A 35 3.33 -13.84 2.32
CA ALA A 35 3.96 -14.11 3.60
C ALA A 35 4.52 -15.54 3.63
N LYS A 36 5.62 -15.76 4.38
CA LYS A 36 6.16 -17.10 4.63
C LYS A 36 5.11 -18.01 5.27
N ARG A 37 4.36 -17.47 6.25
CA ARG A 37 3.27 -18.18 6.92
C ARG A 37 2.01 -18.17 6.08
N LYS A 38 1.65 -19.31 5.49
CA LYS A 38 0.46 -19.48 4.61
C LYS A 38 -0.89 -19.16 5.29
N SER A 39 -0.94 -19.09 6.62
CA SER A 39 -2.14 -18.68 7.36
C SER A 39 -2.28 -17.16 7.52
N ALA A 40 -1.30 -16.37 7.08
CA ALA A 40 -1.40 -14.92 7.06
C ALA A 40 -2.47 -14.51 6.03
N HIS A 41 -3.41 -13.66 6.44
CA HIS A 41 -4.50 -13.19 5.60
C HIS A 41 -5.09 -11.87 6.11
N GLY A 42 -5.79 -11.15 5.26
CA GLY A 42 -6.43 -9.87 5.57
C GLY A 42 -5.96 -8.74 4.67
N ILE A 43 -6.46 -7.55 4.96
CA ILE A 43 -6.13 -6.32 4.25
C ILE A 43 -5.40 -5.34 5.18
N GLU A 44 -4.47 -4.60 4.64
CA GLU A 44 -3.72 -3.58 5.38
C GLU A 44 -3.33 -2.43 4.47
N THR A 45 -3.16 -1.24 5.04
CA THR A 45 -2.74 -0.06 4.28
C THR A 45 -1.52 0.56 4.95
N TYR A 46 -0.56 0.95 4.13
CA TYR A 46 0.69 1.54 4.57
C TYR A 46 0.83 2.98 4.10
N PHE A 47 1.48 3.81 4.90
CA PHE A 47 2.01 5.10 4.51
C PHE A 47 3.52 5.16 4.80
N LEU A 48 4.21 6.11 4.20
CA LEU A 48 5.66 6.23 4.35
C LEU A 48 6.04 6.70 5.76
N GLY A 49 6.94 5.97 6.41
CA GLY A 49 7.47 6.30 7.74
C GLY A 49 8.49 5.31 8.22
N THR A 50 9.06 5.60 9.39
CA THR A 50 9.94 4.67 10.11
C THR A 50 9.08 3.69 10.89
N SER A 51 9.39 2.40 10.82
CA SER A 51 8.62 1.37 11.53
C SER A 51 9.50 0.51 12.40
N HIS A 52 9.00 0.18 13.60
CA HIS A 52 9.55 -0.86 14.47
C HIS A 52 8.72 -2.16 14.38
N ASN A 53 7.71 -2.20 13.54
CA ASN A 53 6.86 -3.36 13.33
C ASN A 53 7.53 -4.32 12.35
N GLU A 54 7.98 -5.50 12.82
CA GLU A 54 8.67 -6.51 12.01
C GLU A 54 7.90 -6.89 10.74
N ARG A 55 6.57 -7.05 10.82
CA ARG A 55 5.75 -7.37 9.64
C ARG A 55 5.73 -6.24 8.61
N ALA A 56 5.68 -4.99 9.05
CA ALA A 56 5.75 -3.84 8.16
C ALA A 56 7.11 -3.77 7.47
N LEU A 57 8.19 -4.04 8.21
CA LEU A 57 9.54 -4.09 7.66
C LEU A 57 9.72 -5.25 6.68
N GLU A 58 9.21 -6.46 7.00
CA GLU A 58 9.23 -7.60 6.08
C GLU A 58 8.45 -7.33 4.78
N THR A 59 7.27 -6.67 4.89
CA THR A 59 6.48 -6.30 3.73
C THR A 59 7.21 -5.25 2.90
N ALA A 60 7.72 -4.20 3.53
CA ALA A 60 8.49 -3.16 2.85
C ALA A 60 9.75 -3.72 2.16
N ALA A 61 10.50 -4.60 2.82
CA ALA A 61 11.67 -5.25 2.22
C ALA A 61 11.32 -6.06 0.98
N ARG A 62 10.19 -6.73 0.98
CA ARG A 62 9.69 -7.50 -0.17
C ARG A 62 9.27 -6.60 -1.33
N GLU A 63 8.51 -5.55 -1.03
CA GLU A 63 8.03 -4.60 -2.05
C GLU A 63 9.14 -3.72 -2.63
N ASN A 64 10.17 -3.44 -1.83
CA ASN A 64 11.36 -2.70 -2.28
C ASN A 64 12.32 -3.55 -3.14
N GLY A 65 12.17 -4.88 -3.13
CA GLY A 65 12.94 -5.80 -3.95
C GLY A 65 14.46 -5.77 -3.65
N GLU A 66 15.29 -5.84 -4.70
CA GLU A 66 16.75 -5.92 -4.57
C GLU A 66 17.40 -4.65 -4.01
N LEU A 67 16.71 -3.53 -4.00
CA LEU A 67 17.24 -2.26 -3.47
C LEU A 67 17.62 -2.36 -1.98
N VAL A 68 17.00 -3.28 -1.23
CA VAL A 68 17.29 -3.49 0.20
C VAL A 68 18.51 -4.38 0.46
N LYS A 69 18.93 -5.19 -0.50
CA LYS A 69 20.08 -6.10 -0.34
C LYS A 69 21.43 -5.38 -0.22
N SER A 70 21.51 -4.12 -0.62
CA SER A 70 22.75 -3.35 -0.68
C SER A 70 22.94 -2.29 0.42
N VAL A 71 21.90 -2.02 1.23
CA VAL A 71 21.93 -0.98 2.25
C VAL A 71 21.57 -1.59 3.61
N LYS A 72 22.43 -1.42 4.62
CA LYS A 72 22.11 -1.84 6.01
C LYS A 72 20.80 -1.18 6.45
N ASP A 73 19.86 -1.96 6.94
CA ASP A 73 18.49 -1.56 7.28
C ASP A 73 18.34 -0.20 7.99
N ASN A 74 19.28 0.13 8.90
CA ASN A 74 19.27 1.39 9.65
C ASN A 74 19.54 2.63 8.78
N GLN A 75 20.36 2.54 7.72
CA GLN A 75 20.66 3.69 6.86
C GLN A 75 19.48 4.03 5.94
N VAL A 76 18.76 3.02 5.45
CA VAL A 76 17.55 3.25 4.64
C VAL A 76 16.49 3.97 5.47
N GLN A 77 16.26 3.52 6.71
CA GLN A 77 15.30 4.15 7.61
C GLN A 77 15.68 5.60 7.96
N GLN A 78 16.96 5.89 8.18
CA GLN A 78 17.45 7.24 8.49
C GLN A 78 17.33 8.19 7.28
N ILE A 79 17.66 7.72 6.08
CA ILE A 79 17.50 8.52 4.84
C ILE A 79 16.02 8.83 4.59
N LEU A 80 15.15 7.85 4.76
CA LEU A 80 13.71 8.03 4.60
C LEU A 80 13.13 9.00 5.64
N ALA A 81 13.54 8.90 6.89
CA ALA A 81 13.09 9.78 7.96
C ALA A 81 13.46 11.25 7.73
N SER A 82 14.65 11.53 7.18
CA SER A 82 15.12 12.90 6.96
C SER A 82 14.43 13.65 5.81
N LEU A 83 13.74 12.93 4.93
CA LEU A 83 13.15 13.49 3.70
C LEU A 83 11.62 13.66 3.76
N ILE A 84 11.00 13.32 4.89
CA ILE A 84 9.55 13.32 5.03
C ILE A 84 9.10 14.56 5.80
N THR A 85 8.28 15.38 5.19
CA THR A 85 7.61 16.48 5.92
C THR A 85 6.48 15.93 6.79
N THR A 86 6.36 16.44 8.01
CA THR A 86 5.32 16.01 8.97
C THR A 86 3.90 16.14 8.40
N THR A 87 3.63 17.19 7.64
CA THR A 87 2.32 17.43 7.00
C THR A 87 1.96 16.31 6.04
N LYS A 88 2.88 15.92 5.16
CA LYS A 88 2.65 14.84 4.18
C LYS A 88 2.41 13.48 4.86
N ILE A 89 3.12 13.19 5.96
CA ILE A 89 2.91 11.98 6.76
C ILE A 89 1.49 11.97 7.33
N ASN A 90 1.06 13.06 7.95
CA ASN A 90 -0.26 13.19 8.57
C ASN A 90 -1.38 13.01 7.53
N ASP A 91 -1.25 13.65 6.37
CA ASP A 91 -2.22 13.53 5.28
C ASP A 91 -2.24 12.12 4.68
N SER A 92 -1.08 11.48 4.50
CA SER A 92 -0.99 10.09 4.06
C SER A 92 -1.61 9.12 5.09
N SER A 93 -1.39 9.35 6.38
CA SER A 93 -1.99 8.56 7.47
C SER A 93 -3.52 8.69 7.48
N ARG A 94 -4.04 9.91 7.31
CA ARG A 94 -5.49 10.17 7.21
C ARG A 94 -6.10 9.48 5.99
N LEU A 95 -5.45 9.59 4.82
CA LEU A 95 -5.86 8.91 3.59
C LEU A 95 -5.87 7.39 3.81
N ALA A 96 -4.80 6.83 4.39
CA ALA A 96 -4.70 5.41 4.69
C ALA A 96 -5.85 4.94 5.61
N GLY A 97 -6.18 5.70 6.64
CA GLY A 97 -7.30 5.42 7.56
C GLY A 97 -8.64 5.36 6.84
N ARG A 98 -8.94 6.36 5.98
CA ARG A 98 -10.19 6.39 5.21
C ARG A 98 -10.31 5.23 4.24
N VAL A 99 -9.24 4.93 3.51
CA VAL A 99 -9.20 3.81 2.55
C VAL A 99 -9.32 2.47 3.27
N GLN A 100 -8.54 2.23 4.33
CA GLN A 100 -8.56 0.99 5.10
C GLN A 100 -9.95 0.71 5.70
N ASP A 101 -10.54 1.70 6.34
CA ASP A 101 -11.87 1.57 6.96
C ASP A 101 -12.94 1.24 5.95
N ASN A 102 -12.96 1.96 4.82
CA ASN A 102 -13.97 1.76 3.79
C ASN A 102 -13.79 0.40 3.09
N LEU A 103 -12.55 0.05 2.75
CA LEU A 103 -12.20 -1.23 2.15
C LEU A 103 -12.61 -2.41 3.04
N PHE A 104 -12.31 -2.34 4.34
CA PHE A 104 -12.70 -3.38 5.28
C PHE A 104 -14.21 -3.48 5.47
N LYS A 105 -14.90 -2.37 5.74
CA LYS A 105 -16.35 -2.34 5.97
C LYS A 105 -17.13 -2.88 4.78
N SER A 106 -16.76 -2.48 3.57
CA SER A 106 -17.39 -2.92 2.34
C SER A 106 -17.13 -4.41 2.05
N SER A 107 -15.88 -4.86 2.17
CA SER A 107 -15.48 -6.22 1.85
C SER A 107 -15.99 -7.23 2.88
N LYS A 108 -16.00 -6.90 4.17
CA LYS A 108 -16.47 -7.78 5.26
C LYS A 108 -17.93 -8.17 5.13
N LYS A 109 -18.79 -7.31 4.56
CA LYS A 109 -20.21 -7.61 4.34
C LYS A 109 -20.43 -8.88 3.51
N LYS A 110 -19.56 -9.15 2.55
CA LYS A 110 -19.65 -10.29 1.63
C LYS A 110 -18.67 -11.43 1.99
N TYR A 111 -17.54 -11.10 2.58
CA TYR A 111 -16.46 -12.06 2.84
C TYR A 111 -16.25 -12.26 4.35
N ARG A 112 -17.00 -13.19 4.93
CA ARG A 112 -16.82 -13.62 6.32
C ARG A 112 -15.41 -14.16 6.52
N GLY A 113 -14.72 -13.70 7.57
CA GLY A 113 -13.33 -14.09 7.88
C GLY A 113 -12.26 -13.18 7.32
N LEU A 114 -12.62 -12.12 6.57
CA LEU A 114 -11.66 -11.07 6.23
C LEU A 114 -11.14 -10.40 7.50
N LYS A 115 -9.82 -10.30 7.62
CA LYS A 115 -9.18 -9.61 8.74
C LYS A 115 -8.83 -8.17 8.37
N ASN A 116 -9.09 -7.26 9.30
CA ASN A 116 -8.54 -5.92 9.27
C ASN A 116 -7.17 -5.93 9.96
N LEU A 117 -6.11 -5.77 9.22
CA LEU A 117 -4.74 -5.69 9.74
C LEU A 117 -4.34 -4.24 10.04
N GLY A 118 -5.22 -3.29 9.71
CA GLY A 118 -5.11 -1.87 10.07
C GLY A 118 -4.19 -1.07 9.18
N VAL A 119 -3.93 0.16 9.64
CA VAL A 119 -2.98 1.08 9.02
C VAL A 119 -1.64 0.98 9.74
N LYS A 120 -0.56 1.05 8.98
CA LYS A 120 0.82 0.98 9.49
C LYS A 120 1.72 1.93 8.71
N GLU A 121 2.81 2.33 9.31
CA GLU A 121 3.90 3.00 8.61
C GLU A 121 5.00 2.01 8.21
N GLY A 122 5.75 2.37 7.17
CA GLY A 122 6.88 1.56 6.72
C GLY A 122 7.71 2.23 5.63
N PRO A 123 8.97 1.79 5.45
CA PRO A 123 9.92 2.39 4.52
C PRO A 123 9.70 1.91 3.07
N PHE A 124 8.54 2.21 2.50
CA PHE A 124 8.20 1.81 1.14
C PHE A 124 8.79 2.77 0.08
N TYR A 125 9.70 2.27 -0.74
CA TYR A 125 10.39 3.05 -1.77
C TYR A 125 9.43 3.68 -2.80
N VAL A 126 8.37 2.98 -3.16
CA VAL A 126 7.38 3.47 -4.11
C VAL A 126 6.65 4.73 -3.62
N LEU A 127 6.60 4.94 -2.30
CA LEU A 127 5.97 6.12 -1.69
C LEU A 127 6.95 7.27 -1.45
N HIS A 128 8.26 6.97 -1.42
CA HIS A 128 9.30 7.92 -1.04
C HIS A 128 9.37 9.14 -1.98
N GLY A 129 9.28 8.92 -3.27
CA GLY A 129 9.44 10.00 -4.28
C GLY A 129 8.16 10.74 -4.64
N ALA A 130 7.03 10.46 -3.99
CA ALA A 130 5.76 11.14 -4.26
C ALA A 130 5.69 12.49 -3.52
N ASP A 131 5.32 13.57 -4.21
CA ASP A 131 5.23 14.92 -3.63
C ASP A 131 3.88 15.17 -2.91
N MET A 132 2.90 14.29 -3.12
CA MET A 132 1.55 14.34 -2.57
C MET A 132 1.32 13.27 -1.49
N PRO A 133 0.19 13.29 -0.75
CA PRO A 133 -0.20 12.21 0.15
C PRO A 133 -0.20 10.86 -0.58
N SER A 134 0.47 9.86 -0.01
CA SER A 134 0.76 8.60 -0.69
C SER A 134 0.59 7.39 0.22
N ILE A 135 -0.07 6.35 -0.30
CA ILE A 135 -0.35 5.11 0.42
C ILE A 135 -0.08 3.88 -0.43
N LEU A 136 0.17 2.75 0.25
CA LEU A 136 0.22 1.42 -0.35
C LEU A 136 -0.85 0.54 0.31
N VAL A 137 -1.73 -0.04 -0.51
CA VAL A 137 -2.85 -0.87 -0.08
C VAL A 137 -2.58 -2.32 -0.43
N GLU A 138 -2.50 -3.17 0.58
CA GLU A 138 -2.42 -4.62 0.45
C GLU A 138 -3.83 -5.22 0.52
N VAL A 139 -4.34 -5.66 -0.61
CA VAL A 139 -5.74 -6.08 -0.77
C VAL A 139 -6.00 -7.54 -0.37
N GLY A 140 -5.00 -8.26 0.10
CA GLY A 140 -5.05 -9.67 0.51
C GLY A 140 -3.72 -10.37 0.27
N PHE A 141 -3.63 -11.64 0.64
CA PHE A 141 -2.41 -12.45 0.56
C PHE A 141 -2.50 -13.51 -0.54
N LEU A 142 -1.60 -13.45 -1.53
CA LEU A 142 -1.48 -14.47 -2.58
C LEU A 142 -1.04 -15.84 -2.01
N THR A 143 -0.34 -15.84 -0.88
CA THR A 143 0.09 -17.06 -0.20
C THR A 143 -1.02 -17.73 0.61
N HIS A 144 -2.15 -17.05 0.85
CA HIS A 144 -3.31 -17.61 1.53
C HIS A 144 -4.32 -18.15 0.52
N ARG A 145 -4.50 -19.48 0.47
CA ARG A 145 -5.28 -20.19 -0.56
C ARG A 145 -6.65 -19.58 -0.86
N LYS A 146 -7.39 -19.17 0.18
CA LYS A 146 -8.73 -18.60 0.02
C LYS A 146 -8.67 -17.19 -0.60
N GLU A 147 -7.75 -16.35 -0.12
CA GLU A 147 -7.61 -14.99 -0.65
C GLU A 147 -7.07 -14.98 -2.08
N ALA A 148 -6.08 -15.83 -2.39
CA ALA A 148 -5.59 -16.00 -3.76
C ALA A 148 -6.72 -16.37 -4.73
N ARG A 149 -7.62 -17.29 -4.33
CA ARG A 149 -8.80 -17.66 -5.14
C ARG A 149 -9.78 -16.49 -5.28
N MET A 150 -9.96 -15.67 -4.24
CA MET A 150 -10.82 -14.49 -4.32
C MET A 150 -10.22 -13.41 -5.22
N LEU A 151 -8.91 -13.17 -5.11
CA LEU A 151 -8.18 -12.20 -5.93
C LEU A 151 -8.11 -12.57 -7.43
N SER A 152 -8.43 -13.79 -7.82
CA SER A 152 -8.59 -14.19 -9.22
C SER A 152 -10.02 -13.96 -9.77
N GLN A 153 -10.96 -13.46 -8.95
CA GLN A 153 -12.36 -13.24 -9.37
C GLN A 153 -12.61 -11.77 -9.74
N PRO A 154 -13.07 -11.48 -10.97
CA PRO A 154 -13.32 -10.11 -11.42
C PRO A 154 -14.26 -9.32 -10.49
N ASP A 155 -15.34 -9.93 -10.02
CA ASP A 155 -16.30 -9.29 -9.12
C ASP A 155 -15.68 -8.87 -7.78
N TYR A 156 -14.74 -9.66 -7.29
CA TYR A 156 -14.02 -9.31 -6.08
C TYR A 156 -13.07 -8.14 -6.31
N LEU A 157 -12.32 -8.17 -7.42
CA LEU A 157 -11.41 -7.09 -7.81
C LEU A 157 -12.16 -5.77 -8.02
N TYR A 158 -13.29 -5.82 -8.73
CA TYR A 158 -14.15 -4.64 -8.92
C TYR A 158 -14.62 -4.05 -7.58
N ARG A 159 -15.02 -4.90 -6.64
CA ARG A 159 -15.45 -4.48 -5.31
C ARG A 159 -14.33 -3.84 -4.50
N LEU A 160 -13.12 -4.42 -4.55
CA LEU A 160 -11.94 -3.85 -3.90
C LEU A 160 -11.63 -2.47 -4.49
N ALA A 161 -11.58 -2.36 -5.81
CA ALA A 161 -11.32 -1.10 -6.52
C ALA A 161 -12.36 -0.03 -6.18
N SER A 162 -13.66 -0.36 -6.23
CA SER A 162 -14.74 0.56 -5.86
C SER A 162 -14.66 1.00 -4.40
N SER A 163 -14.30 0.09 -3.50
CA SER A 163 -14.15 0.40 -2.08
C SER A 163 -12.96 1.32 -1.80
N ILE A 164 -11.85 1.14 -2.50
CA ILE A 164 -10.69 2.03 -2.42
C ILE A 164 -11.08 3.42 -2.95
N ALA A 165 -11.71 3.48 -4.13
CA ALA A 165 -12.14 4.74 -4.74
C ALA A 165 -13.11 5.52 -3.82
N GLU A 166 -14.05 4.85 -3.18
CA GLU A 166 -14.96 5.48 -2.21
C GLU A 166 -14.22 5.96 -0.95
N GLY A 167 -13.22 5.21 -0.47
CA GLY A 167 -12.37 5.63 0.64
C GLY A 167 -11.58 6.90 0.31
N ILE A 168 -11.05 6.99 -0.91
CA ILE A 168 -10.38 8.20 -1.44
C ILE A 168 -11.37 9.37 -1.49
N HIS A 169 -12.57 9.15 -2.04
CA HIS A 169 -13.59 10.20 -2.12
C HIS A 169 -13.95 10.76 -0.74
N LYS A 170 -14.11 9.91 0.27
CA LYS A 170 -14.35 10.32 1.66
C LYS A 170 -13.17 11.04 2.33
N TYR A 171 -11.98 10.88 1.81
CA TYR A 171 -10.81 11.64 2.27
C TYR A 171 -10.81 13.06 1.68
N LEU A 172 -11.27 13.23 0.44
CA LEU A 172 -11.28 14.50 -0.28
C LEU A 172 -12.44 15.44 0.13
N GLN A 173 -13.43 14.93 0.86
CA GLN A 173 -14.53 15.71 1.46
C GLN A 173 -14.11 16.33 2.81
#